data_bf510b549dc310728672b18c44ff5009
#
_entry.id   bf510b549dc310728672b18c44ff5009
#
_cell.length_a   1.000
_cell.length_b   1.000
_cell.length_c   1.000
_cell.angle_alpha   90.00
_cell.angle_beta   90.00
_cell.angle_gamma   90.00
#
_symmetry.space_group_name_H-M   'P 1'
#
loop_
_entity.id
_entity.type
_entity.pdbx_description
1 polymer ?
#
loop_
_entity_poly.entity_id
_entity_poly.type
_entity_poly.pdbx_seq_one_letter_code
_entity_poly.pdbx_strand_id
1 'polypeptide(L)'
;TYKLGFYNIQYDRWRVALNVPVFHQSLDYRRGGIDTLMHGTWVYFRPDASFRHMSEDGKHDFRLNAGYQCAPADMLNQIGYRDDSQPLVIKEGNPDLKGTTTTSANADYTQKYGKHVSQWHVGAAFNYRHRDVAQSASYNPVTGVYTYKPMNVSGAYSATARFDISANIGEKRYWTWQMNADANYDHSVDHAMLAGETESHVNTVNTTVLHDGAYIQYNKDVFNIRASGDIRWRHSEGRMYDFETLDALDFNYGLSARYTLPRIKTTLSADATMYSRRGYGSSELNTDDFVLNASLSQPFCKGKLIARIEAFDLLHQVSSTQYSVNAQGRTETWYRSLPHYVMLHLVYHWNRNPKKGGCSGSCPIF
;
A
#
# COMPACT_ATOMS: atom_id res chain seq x y z
N THR A 1 -10.53 0.46 27.20
CA THR A 1 -11.52 0.81 26.16
C THR A 1 -12.90 0.56 26.71
N TYR A 2 -13.73 1.57 26.78
CA TYR A 2 -15.14 1.46 27.17
C TYR A 2 -15.98 1.58 25.91
N LYS A 3 -16.88 0.60 25.65
CA LYS A 3 -17.84 0.69 24.53
C LYS A 3 -19.16 1.24 25.07
N LEU A 4 -19.50 2.46 24.72
CA LEU A 4 -20.81 3.05 24.97
C LEU A 4 -21.63 2.94 23.69
N GLY A 5 -22.62 2.08 23.70
CA GLY A 5 -23.54 1.85 22.59
C GLY A 5 -22.97 0.97 21.49
N PHE A 6 -23.53 -0.21 21.42
CA PHE A 6 -23.32 -1.17 20.34
C PHE A 6 -24.69 -1.55 19.80
N TYR A 7 -24.98 -1.19 18.57
CA TYR A 7 -26.14 -1.67 17.84
C TYR A 7 -25.66 -2.52 16.67
N ASN A 8 -25.94 -3.81 16.74
CA ASN A 8 -25.75 -4.71 15.60
C ASN A 8 -27.10 -5.33 15.31
N ILE A 9 -27.77 -4.86 14.26
CA ILE A 9 -29.03 -5.38 13.78
C ILE A 9 -28.73 -6.19 12.53
N GLN A 10 -28.97 -7.47 12.61
CA GLN A 10 -28.95 -8.36 11.46
C GLN A 10 -30.37 -8.87 11.24
N TYR A 11 -30.94 -8.54 10.09
CA TYR A 11 -32.23 -9.04 9.66
C TYR A 11 -32.08 -9.62 8.26
N ASP A 12 -32.26 -10.93 8.14
CA ASP A 12 -32.13 -11.68 6.89
C ASP A 12 -30.83 -11.31 6.14
N ARG A 13 -30.90 -10.44 5.14
CA ARG A 13 -29.79 -10.04 4.25
C ARG A 13 -29.19 -8.68 4.57
N TRP A 14 -29.74 -8.01 5.55
CA TRP A 14 -29.30 -6.69 5.98
C TRP A 14 -28.49 -6.78 7.26
N ARG A 15 -27.40 -6.07 7.28
CA ARG A 15 -26.62 -5.85 8.51
C ARG A 15 -26.35 -4.37 8.67
N VAL A 16 -26.72 -3.85 9.81
CA VAL A 16 -26.39 -2.49 10.24
C VAL A 16 -25.64 -2.59 11.55
N ALA A 17 -24.48 -1.98 11.64
CA ALA A 17 -23.74 -1.86 12.88
C ALA A 17 -23.38 -0.41 13.13
N LEU A 18 -23.55 0.05 14.35
CA LEU A 18 -23.13 1.34 14.85
C LEU A 18 -22.30 1.12 16.11
N ASN A 19 -21.07 1.51 16.08
CA ASN A 19 -20.17 1.42 17.21
C ASN A 19 -19.81 2.84 17.67
N VAL A 20 -19.79 3.01 18.98
CA VAL A 20 -19.45 4.28 19.61
C VAL A 20 -18.44 4.02 20.72
N PRO A 21 -17.21 3.60 20.38
CA PRO A 21 -16.19 3.34 21.39
C PRO A 21 -15.65 4.65 21.97
N VAL A 22 -15.50 4.67 23.29
CA VAL A 22 -14.78 5.71 24.02
C VAL A 22 -13.48 5.10 24.51
N PHE A 23 -12.38 5.72 24.15
CA PHE A 23 -11.06 5.31 24.57
C PHE A 23 -10.57 6.24 25.68
N HIS A 24 -10.09 5.63 26.74
CA HIS A 24 -9.31 6.29 27.75
C HIS A 24 -7.88 5.75 27.66
N GLN A 25 -6.93 6.61 27.40
CA GLN A 25 -5.53 6.27 27.28
C GLN A 25 -4.71 7.14 28.22
N SER A 26 -3.91 6.48 29.05
CA SER A 26 -2.93 7.14 29.91
C SER A 26 -1.55 6.61 29.53
N LEU A 27 -0.61 7.48 29.28
CA LEU A 27 0.75 7.15 28.90
C LEU A 27 1.73 7.96 29.76
N ASP A 28 2.73 7.27 30.27
CA ASP A 28 3.88 7.85 30.92
C ASP A 28 5.09 7.69 30.00
N TYR A 29 5.76 8.78 29.69
CA TYR A 29 6.95 8.75 28.87
C TYR A 29 8.12 9.40 29.61
N ARG A 30 9.25 8.67 29.61
CA ARG A 30 10.51 9.15 30.16
C ARG A 30 11.62 8.91 29.12
N ARG A 31 12.26 9.97 28.67
CA ARG A 31 13.41 9.88 27.77
C ARG A 31 14.69 9.91 28.60
N GLY A 32 15.60 8.95 28.38
CA GLY A 32 16.90 8.93 29.02
C GLY A 32 17.71 10.19 28.69
N GLY A 33 18.27 10.85 29.70
CA GLY A 33 19.02 12.11 29.56
C GLY A 33 18.19 13.39 29.58
N ILE A 34 16.85 13.30 29.63
CA ILE A 34 15.95 14.43 29.82
C ILE A 34 15.16 14.16 31.09
N ASP A 35 15.27 15.06 32.07
CA ASP A 35 14.55 14.98 33.37
C ASP A 35 13.04 15.28 33.26
N THR A 36 12.45 15.07 32.07
CA THR A 36 11.05 15.35 31.85
C THR A 36 10.25 14.06 31.78
N LEU A 37 9.43 13.83 32.77
CA LEU A 37 8.37 12.85 32.77
C LEU A 37 7.13 13.49 32.15
N MET A 38 6.65 13.00 31.03
CA MET A 38 5.37 13.41 30.49
C MET A 38 4.31 12.38 30.86
N HIS A 39 3.29 12.84 31.59
CA HIS A 39 2.06 12.09 31.84
C HIS A 39 0.95 12.67 30.99
N GLY A 40 0.35 11.87 30.11
CA GLY A 40 -0.76 12.28 29.27
C GLY A 40 -1.97 11.38 29.50
N THR A 41 -3.13 11.98 29.69
CA THR A 41 -4.41 11.27 29.73
C THR A 41 -5.33 11.83 28.69
N TRP A 42 -5.80 10.98 27.78
CA TRP A 42 -6.69 11.35 26.69
C TRP A 42 -7.97 10.52 26.74
N VAL A 43 -9.08 11.21 26.53
CA VAL A 43 -10.38 10.58 26.26
C VAL A 43 -10.77 10.95 24.85
N TYR A 44 -10.98 9.97 23.99
CA TYR A 44 -11.37 10.21 22.62
C TYR A 44 -12.41 9.23 22.14
N PHE A 45 -13.14 9.68 21.16
CA PHE A 45 -14.36 9.10 20.64
C PHE A 45 -14.15 8.67 19.18
N ARG A 46 -14.50 7.44 18.85
CA ARG A 46 -14.27 6.87 17.51
C ARG A 46 -15.54 6.18 16.99
N PRO A 47 -16.59 6.94 16.66
CA PRO A 47 -17.79 6.34 16.11
C PRO A 47 -17.52 5.76 14.74
N ASP A 48 -18.08 4.57 14.50
CA ASP A 48 -18.15 3.96 13.19
C ASP A 48 -19.53 3.40 12.92
N ALA A 49 -19.95 3.51 11.67
CA ALA A 49 -21.19 2.96 11.17
C ALA A 49 -20.91 2.09 9.96
N SER A 50 -21.52 0.93 9.91
CA SER A 50 -21.45 0.04 8.76
C SER A 50 -22.83 -0.46 8.35
N PHE A 51 -23.02 -0.55 7.04
CA PHE A 51 -24.21 -1.09 6.42
C PHE A 51 -23.78 -2.12 5.37
N ARG A 52 -24.44 -3.27 5.35
CA ARG A 52 -24.26 -4.30 4.33
C ARG A 52 -25.60 -4.86 3.88
N HIS A 53 -25.73 -5.02 2.59
CA HIS A 53 -26.85 -5.71 1.98
C HIS A 53 -26.35 -6.79 1.02
N MET A 54 -26.89 -8.00 1.14
CA MET A 54 -26.60 -9.11 0.24
C MET A 54 -27.91 -9.62 -0.37
N SER A 55 -27.94 -9.81 -1.69
CA SER A 55 -29.10 -10.36 -2.38
C SER A 55 -29.37 -11.83 -2.02
N GLU A 56 -30.56 -12.32 -2.29
CA GLU A 56 -30.99 -13.72 -2.04
C GLU A 56 -30.12 -14.75 -2.71
N ASP A 57 -29.76 -14.48 -3.94
CA ASP A 57 -28.92 -15.37 -4.73
C ASP A 57 -27.42 -15.23 -4.40
N GLY A 58 -27.06 -14.37 -3.44
CA GLY A 58 -25.68 -14.09 -3.02
C GLY A 58 -24.80 -13.49 -4.12
N LYS A 59 -25.42 -12.96 -5.18
CA LYS A 59 -24.69 -12.39 -6.31
C LYS A 59 -24.37 -10.90 -6.16
N HIS A 60 -25.18 -10.18 -5.38
CA HIS A 60 -25.02 -8.76 -5.14
C HIS A 60 -24.64 -8.53 -3.69
N ASP A 61 -23.52 -7.88 -3.43
CA ASP A 61 -23.04 -7.52 -2.09
C ASP A 61 -22.71 -6.02 -2.09
N PHE A 62 -23.50 -5.24 -1.38
CA PHE A 62 -23.27 -3.81 -1.18
C PHE A 62 -22.84 -3.55 0.27
N ARG A 63 -21.80 -2.74 0.43
CA ARG A 63 -21.24 -2.34 1.73
C ARG A 63 -21.02 -0.84 1.76
N LEU A 64 -21.38 -0.24 2.88
CA LEU A 64 -21.11 1.15 3.19
C LEU A 64 -20.53 1.24 4.59
N ASN A 65 -19.41 1.91 4.76
CA ASN A 65 -18.82 2.17 6.05
C ASN A 65 -18.48 3.64 6.16
N ALA A 66 -18.70 4.22 7.33
CA ALA A 66 -18.29 5.57 7.68
C ALA A 66 -17.76 5.60 9.09
N GLY A 67 -16.73 6.38 9.35
CA GLY A 67 -16.12 6.46 10.66
C GLY A 67 -15.42 7.78 10.91
N TYR A 68 -15.36 8.16 12.17
CA TYR A 68 -14.57 9.26 12.67
C TYR A 68 -13.49 8.69 13.61
N GLN A 69 -12.26 8.99 13.31
CA GLN A 69 -11.11 8.52 14.09
C GLN A 69 -10.37 9.71 14.69
N CYS A 70 -9.99 9.57 15.94
CA CYS A 70 -9.07 10.47 16.59
C CYS A 70 -7.99 9.69 17.34
N ALA A 71 -6.78 10.22 17.36
CA ALA A 71 -5.66 9.67 18.09
C ALA A 71 -4.89 10.79 18.77
N PRO A 72 -4.31 10.56 19.96
CA PRO A 72 -3.38 11.52 20.55
C PRO A 72 -2.20 11.73 19.60
N ALA A 73 -1.59 12.90 19.65
CA ALA A 73 -0.31 13.10 19.00
C ALA A 73 0.76 12.21 19.64
N ASP A 74 1.80 11.89 18.87
CA ASP A 74 2.94 11.15 19.40
C ASP A 74 3.55 11.92 20.59
N MET A 75 3.73 11.23 21.70
CA MET A 75 4.29 11.83 22.93
C MET A 75 5.69 12.39 22.71
N LEU A 76 6.51 11.78 21.87
CA LEU A 76 7.82 12.32 21.49
C LEU A 76 7.71 13.72 20.87
N ASN A 77 6.66 13.93 20.08
CA ASN A 77 6.41 15.23 19.46
C ASN A 77 5.79 16.26 20.43
N GLN A 78 5.20 15.82 21.55
CA GLN A 78 4.58 16.69 22.53
C GLN A 78 5.52 17.09 23.68
N ILE A 79 6.58 16.30 23.93
CA ILE A 79 7.54 16.66 24.98
C ILE A 79 8.28 17.93 24.58
N GLY A 80 8.30 18.91 25.47
CA GLY A 80 9.06 20.15 25.29
C GLY A 80 10.57 19.90 25.42
N TYR A 81 11.16 19.23 24.45
CA TYR A 81 12.59 18.97 24.42
C TYR A 81 13.25 19.69 23.23
N ARG A 82 14.54 19.84 23.33
CA ARG A 82 15.39 20.31 22.27
C ARG A 82 16.51 19.28 22.07
N ASP A 83 16.60 18.73 20.88
CA ASP A 83 17.66 17.82 20.46
C ASP A 83 18.59 18.55 19.51
N ASP A 84 19.78 18.86 19.96
CA ASP A 84 20.87 19.53 19.25
C ASP A 84 22.10 18.61 19.09
N SER A 85 21.90 17.31 19.15
CA SER A 85 22.94 16.29 18.93
C SER A 85 23.61 16.41 17.55
N GLN A 86 22.91 17.02 16.60
CA GLN A 86 23.44 17.40 15.29
C GLN A 86 23.60 18.94 15.24
N PRO A 87 24.81 19.50 15.11
CA PRO A 87 25.05 20.93 15.29
C PRO A 87 24.24 21.85 14.35
N LEU A 88 23.87 21.36 13.16
CA LEU A 88 23.12 22.15 12.16
C LEU A 88 21.64 21.76 12.07
N VAL A 89 21.18 20.81 12.88
CA VAL A 89 19.80 20.32 12.86
C VAL A 89 19.27 20.19 14.29
N ILE A 90 18.41 21.09 14.67
CA ILE A 90 17.75 21.07 15.96
C ILE A 90 16.35 20.50 15.78
N LYS A 91 15.95 19.60 16.65
CA LYS A 91 14.57 19.09 16.72
C LYS A 91 13.94 19.51 18.04
N GLU A 92 12.78 20.11 17.98
CA GLU A 92 12.01 20.55 19.14
C GLU A 92 10.68 19.80 19.19
N GLY A 93 10.21 19.53 20.41
CA GLY A 93 8.85 19.08 20.62
C GLY A 93 7.89 20.28 20.70
N ASN A 94 6.59 19.99 20.60
CA ASN A 94 5.53 20.98 20.70
C ASN A 94 4.50 20.55 21.75
N PRO A 95 4.54 21.08 22.98
CA PRO A 95 3.58 20.74 24.04
C PRO A 95 2.13 21.08 23.69
N ASP A 96 1.90 22.05 22.79
CA ASP A 96 0.56 22.47 22.36
C ASP A 96 0.00 21.62 21.22
N LEU A 97 0.74 20.60 20.79
CA LEU A 97 0.35 19.73 19.68
C LEU A 97 -0.91 18.95 20.03
N LYS A 98 -1.93 19.10 19.20
CA LYS A 98 -3.20 18.38 19.34
C LYS A 98 -3.18 17.09 18.55
N GLY A 99 -3.95 16.10 19.04
CA GLY A 99 -4.10 14.81 18.36
C GLY A 99 -4.71 14.92 16.95
N THR A 100 -4.49 13.89 16.16
CA THR A 100 -5.01 13.79 14.79
C THR A 100 -6.49 13.42 14.77
N THR A 101 -7.22 13.91 13.79
CA THR A 101 -8.64 13.60 13.59
C THR A 101 -8.97 13.43 12.12
N THR A 102 -9.63 12.31 11.79
CA THR A 102 -9.94 11.92 10.41
C THR A 102 -11.38 11.42 10.30
N THR A 103 -12.12 11.86 9.31
CA THR A 103 -13.38 11.25 8.88
C THR A 103 -13.11 10.41 7.63
N SER A 104 -13.63 9.18 7.62
CA SER A 104 -13.53 8.28 6.47
C SER A 104 -14.91 7.76 6.08
N ALA A 105 -15.13 7.57 4.79
CA ALA A 105 -16.29 6.90 4.24
C ALA A 105 -15.85 6.03 3.07
N ASN A 106 -16.38 4.80 2.98
CA ASN A 106 -16.16 3.92 1.83
C ASN A 106 -17.42 3.18 1.48
N ALA A 107 -17.63 3.01 0.18
CA ALA A 107 -18.72 2.26 -0.40
C ALA A 107 -18.16 1.24 -1.38
N ASP A 108 -18.64 0.00 -1.29
CA ASP A 108 -18.21 -1.12 -2.12
C ASP A 108 -19.44 -1.85 -2.66
N TYR A 109 -19.40 -2.20 -3.93
CA TYR A 109 -20.42 -3.04 -4.54
C TYR A 109 -19.77 -4.12 -5.39
N THR A 110 -20.16 -5.36 -5.14
CA THR A 110 -19.69 -6.53 -5.88
C THR A 110 -20.87 -7.23 -6.52
N GLN A 111 -20.77 -7.53 -7.81
CA GLN A 111 -21.73 -8.37 -8.52
C GLN A 111 -21.02 -9.59 -9.13
N LYS A 112 -21.55 -10.77 -8.82
CA LYS A 112 -21.19 -12.03 -9.45
C LYS A 112 -22.15 -12.31 -10.59
N TYR A 113 -21.63 -12.74 -11.74
CA TYR A 113 -22.43 -13.00 -12.92
C TYR A 113 -21.99 -14.27 -13.66
N GLY A 114 -22.84 -14.77 -14.52
CA GLY A 114 -22.54 -15.97 -15.32
C GLY A 114 -22.53 -17.26 -14.53
N LYS A 115 -22.28 -18.36 -15.22
CA LYS A 115 -22.19 -19.71 -14.64
C LYS A 115 -20.83 -20.00 -13.99
N HIS A 116 -19.81 -19.14 -14.19
CA HIS A 116 -18.40 -19.44 -13.92
C HIS A 116 -17.70 -18.38 -13.08
N VAL A 117 -18.29 -18.02 -11.94
CA VAL A 117 -17.63 -17.14 -10.93
C VAL A 117 -16.94 -15.92 -11.56
N SER A 118 -17.61 -15.32 -12.54
CA SER A 118 -17.21 -14.01 -13.04
C SER A 118 -17.80 -12.95 -12.11
N GLN A 119 -17.04 -11.90 -11.87
CA GLN A 119 -17.47 -10.83 -10.99
C GLN A 119 -16.90 -9.49 -11.41
N TRP A 120 -17.59 -8.44 -11.05
CA TRP A 120 -17.04 -7.10 -11.03
C TRP A 120 -17.29 -6.44 -9.69
N HIS A 121 -16.44 -5.50 -9.35
CA HIS A 121 -16.43 -4.75 -8.11
C HIS A 121 -16.23 -3.28 -8.42
N VAL A 122 -16.99 -2.41 -7.78
CA VAL A 122 -16.81 -0.97 -7.75
C VAL A 122 -16.65 -0.54 -6.31
N GLY A 123 -15.62 0.22 -6.03
CA GLY A 123 -15.36 0.80 -4.72
C GLY A 123 -15.13 2.29 -4.81
N ALA A 124 -15.53 3.03 -3.79
CA ALA A 124 -15.20 4.43 -3.61
C ALA A 124 -14.83 4.67 -2.14
N ALA A 125 -13.79 5.43 -1.89
CA ALA A 125 -13.37 5.83 -0.56
C ALA A 125 -13.05 7.32 -0.51
N PHE A 126 -13.37 7.94 0.61
CA PHE A 126 -13.06 9.34 0.90
C PHE A 126 -12.53 9.46 2.31
N ASN A 127 -11.42 10.19 2.48
CA ASN A 127 -10.82 10.47 3.78
C ASN A 127 -10.59 11.98 3.89
N TYR A 128 -11.02 12.57 4.98
CA TYR A 128 -10.79 13.97 5.29
C TYR A 128 -10.08 14.11 6.64
N ARG A 129 -8.90 14.74 6.65
CA ARG A 129 -8.10 14.99 7.84
C ARG A 129 -8.42 16.36 8.39
N HIS A 130 -9.26 16.41 9.40
CA HIS A 130 -9.61 17.66 10.08
C HIS A 130 -8.40 18.25 10.80
N ARG A 131 -7.51 17.38 11.30
CA ARG A 131 -6.28 17.73 11.94
C ARG A 131 -5.25 16.61 11.74
N ASP A 132 -4.06 17.04 11.31
CA ASP A 132 -2.90 16.19 11.13
C ASP A 132 -1.68 16.86 11.74
N VAL A 133 -0.53 16.22 11.70
CA VAL A 133 0.75 16.74 12.22
C VAL A 133 1.73 16.81 11.06
N ALA A 134 2.28 17.99 10.86
CA ALA A 134 3.33 18.28 9.87
C ALA A 134 4.59 18.81 10.58
N GLN A 135 5.73 18.67 9.93
CA GLN A 135 6.99 19.22 10.42
C GLN A 135 7.22 20.62 9.85
N SER A 136 7.16 21.64 10.72
CA SER A 136 7.57 22.98 10.37
C SER A 136 9.10 23.09 10.48
N ALA A 137 9.72 23.86 9.61
CA ALA A 137 11.16 24.14 9.62
C ALA A 137 11.41 25.63 9.71
N SER A 138 12.43 26.04 10.46
CA SER A 138 13.00 27.38 10.44
C SER A 138 14.50 27.30 10.24
N TYR A 139 15.06 28.27 9.50
CA TYR A 139 16.47 28.35 9.16
C TYR A 139 17.07 29.65 9.66
N ASN A 140 18.16 29.58 10.42
CA ASN A 140 18.91 30.74 10.85
C ASN A 140 20.11 30.95 9.91
N PRO A 141 20.10 32.01 9.06
CA PRO A 141 21.16 32.25 8.08
C PRO A 141 22.48 32.64 8.70
N VAL A 142 22.49 33.11 9.95
CA VAL A 142 23.73 33.51 10.65
C VAL A 142 24.47 32.28 11.17
N THR A 143 23.74 31.29 11.71
CA THR A 143 24.34 30.08 12.29
C THR A 143 24.33 28.88 11.37
N GLY A 144 23.54 28.92 10.27
CA GLY A 144 23.35 27.82 9.36
C GLY A 144 22.46 26.69 9.95
N VAL A 145 21.78 26.95 11.05
CA VAL A 145 21.02 25.94 11.80
C VAL A 145 19.58 25.85 11.31
N TYR A 146 19.13 24.65 11.04
CA TYR A 146 17.71 24.32 10.84
C TYR A 146 17.09 23.87 12.15
N THR A 147 15.91 24.41 12.49
CA THR A 147 15.10 23.96 13.60
C THR A 147 13.80 23.38 13.09
N TYR A 148 13.51 22.13 13.46
CA TYR A 148 12.28 21.41 13.10
C TYR A 148 11.36 21.32 14.31
N LYS A 149 10.07 21.64 14.11
CA LYS A 149 9.04 21.59 15.15
C LYS A 149 7.74 21.01 14.60
N PRO A 150 7.11 20.00 15.26
CA PRO A 150 5.82 19.48 14.82
C PRO A 150 4.70 20.51 15.04
N MET A 151 3.88 20.72 14.02
CA MET A 151 2.75 21.64 14.03
C MET A 151 1.48 20.95 13.56
N ASN A 152 0.32 21.39 14.02
CA ASN A 152 -0.94 20.89 13.47
C ASN A 152 -1.26 21.59 12.15
N VAL A 153 -1.66 20.78 11.15
CA VAL A 153 -2.22 21.21 9.88
C VAL A 153 -3.63 20.66 9.72
N SER A 154 -4.39 21.19 8.79
CA SER A 154 -5.78 20.78 8.54
C SER A 154 -6.14 20.89 7.07
N GLY A 155 -7.19 20.17 6.66
CA GLY A 155 -7.76 20.30 5.33
C GLY A 155 -7.21 19.31 4.31
N ALA A 156 -6.28 18.41 4.67
CA ALA A 156 -5.85 17.35 3.78
C ALA A 156 -6.98 16.33 3.54
N TYR A 157 -7.16 15.88 2.30
CA TYR A 157 -8.15 14.86 1.97
C TYR A 157 -7.72 14.01 0.81
N SER A 158 -8.27 12.79 0.73
CA SER A 158 -8.06 11.89 -0.39
C SER A 158 -9.37 11.26 -0.83
N ALA A 159 -9.51 11.05 -2.12
CA ALA A 159 -10.60 10.33 -2.75
C ALA A 159 -10.05 9.22 -3.64
N THR A 160 -10.63 8.03 -3.54
CA THR A 160 -10.25 6.88 -4.34
C THR A 160 -11.49 6.30 -5.00
N ALA A 161 -11.42 5.99 -6.28
CA ALA A 161 -12.40 5.17 -6.99
C ALA A 161 -11.69 3.95 -7.55
N ARG A 162 -12.32 2.77 -7.46
CA ARG A 162 -11.79 1.49 -7.92
C ARG A 162 -12.83 0.73 -8.74
N PHE A 163 -12.35 0.08 -9.78
CA PHE A 163 -13.12 -0.86 -10.57
C PHE A 163 -12.29 -2.09 -10.84
N ASP A 164 -12.81 -3.26 -10.49
CA ASP A 164 -12.19 -4.55 -10.75
C ASP A 164 -13.18 -5.43 -11.50
N ILE A 165 -12.73 -6.13 -12.52
CA ILE A 165 -13.54 -7.13 -13.21
C ILE A 165 -12.69 -8.37 -13.49
N SER A 166 -13.27 -9.53 -13.26
CA SER A 166 -12.66 -10.81 -13.59
C SER A 166 -13.67 -11.74 -14.23
N ALA A 167 -13.24 -12.45 -15.27
CA ALA A 167 -14.08 -13.39 -15.97
C ALA A 167 -13.29 -14.62 -16.43
N ASN A 168 -13.94 -15.79 -16.33
CA ASN A 168 -13.51 -17.01 -16.97
C ASN A 168 -14.28 -17.19 -18.28
N ILE A 169 -13.56 -17.40 -19.38
CA ILE A 169 -14.13 -17.49 -20.73
C ILE A 169 -14.17 -18.94 -21.18
N GLY A 170 -15.30 -19.32 -21.76
CA GLY A 170 -15.55 -20.64 -22.30
C GLY A 170 -15.92 -21.70 -21.25
N GLU A 171 -16.54 -22.79 -21.68
CA GLU A 171 -17.03 -23.87 -20.80
C GLU A 171 -15.90 -24.56 -20.03
N LYS A 172 -14.74 -24.70 -20.64
CA LYS A 172 -13.56 -25.38 -20.05
C LYS A 172 -12.74 -24.48 -19.16
N ARG A 173 -13.06 -23.17 -19.07
CA ARG A 173 -12.38 -22.17 -18.24
C ARG A 173 -10.86 -22.09 -18.43
N TYR A 174 -10.39 -22.39 -19.61
CA TYR A 174 -8.96 -22.28 -19.90
C TYR A 174 -8.48 -20.83 -19.99
N TRP A 175 -9.40 -19.91 -20.30
CA TRP A 175 -9.12 -18.49 -20.41
C TRP A 175 -9.65 -17.76 -19.19
N THR A 176 -8.79 -16.93 -18.62
CA THR A 176 -9.13 -15.96 -17.57
C THR A 176 -8.71 -14.59 -18.03
N TRP A 177 -9.56 -13.63 -17.82
CA TRP A 177 -9.27 -12.24 -18.06
C TRP A 177 -9.59 -11.43 -16.79
N GLN A 178 -8.73 -10.48 -16.51
CA GLN A 178 -8.92 -9.56 -15.39
C GLN A 178 -8.47 -8.17 -15.78
N MET A 179 -9.18 -7.16 -15.29
CA MET A 179 -8.84 -5.76 -15.40
C MET A 179 -9.11 -5.12 -14.04
N ASN A 180 -8.22 -4.25 -13.64
CA ASN A 180 -8.38 -3.38 -12.47
C ASN A 180 -8.03 -1.95 -12.88
N ALA A 181 -8.90 -1.01 -12.51
CA ALA A 181 -8.68 0.40 -12.69
C ALA A 181 -8.89 1.13 -11.37
N ASP A 182 -8.00 2.05 -11.04
CA ASP A 182 -8.15 2.92 -9.89
C ASP A 182 -7.79 4.37 -10.21
N ALA A 183 -8.55 5.28 -9.60
CA ALA A 183 -8.31 6.70 -9.64
C ALA A 183 -8.15 7.19 -8.21
N ASN A 184 -7.01 7.81 -7.92
CA ASN A 184 -6.70 8.39 -6.62
C ASN A 184 -6.49 9.89 -6.78
N TYR A 185 -7.17 10.67 -5.97
CA TYR A 185 -6.92 12.09 -5.81
C TYR A 185 -6.50 12.37 -4.37
N ASP A 186 -5.37 13.03 -4.20
CA ASP A 186 -4.83 13.41 -2.88
C ASP A 186 -4.56 14.91 -2.84
N HIS A 187 -5.22 15.59 -1.92
CA HIS A 187 -4.93 16.97 -1.53
C HIS A 187 -4.11 16.92 -0.25
N SER A 188 -2.80 16.99 -0.37
CA SER A 188 -1.88 16.98 0.77
C SER A 188 -1.63 18.39 1.28
N VAL A 189 -1.50 18.50 2.61
CA VAL A 189 -1.20 19.75 3.32
C VAL A 189 -0.02 19.48 4.25
N ASP A 190 1.06 20.22 4.08
CA ASP A 190 2.26 20.10 4.90
C ASP A 190 2.97 21.45 4.99
N HIS A 191 4.05 21.51 5.76
CA HIS A 191 4.96 22.66 5.77
C HIS A 191 6.09 22.46 4.78
N ALA A 192 6.34 23.45 3.95
CA ALA A 192 7.47 23.48 3.05
C ALA A 192 8.22 24.82 3.17
N MET A 193 9.51 24.81 2.92
CA MET A 193 10.37 25.98 2.97
C MET A 193 11.14 26.08 1.65
N LEU A 194 11.01 27.23 0.98
CA LEU A 194 11.73 27.48 -0.26
C LEU A 194 13.20 27.84 -0.01
N ALA A 195 14.01 27.63 -1.02
CA ALA A 195 15.42 28.04 -0.96
C ALA A 195 15.53 29.55 -0.71
N GLY A 196 16.25 29.94 0.33
CA GLY A 196 16.44 31.35 0.74
C GLY A 196 15.43 31.87 1.76
N GLU A 197 14.38 31.11 2.09
CA GLU A 197 13.48 31.45 3.18
C GLU A 197 14.05 31.05 4.54
N THR A 198 13.58 31.73 5.59
CA THR A 198 13.98 31.45 6.99
C THR A 198 12.94 30.69 7.76
N GLU A 199 11.71 30.60 7.26
CA GLU A 199 10.59 29.90 7.88
C GLU A 199 9.80 29.09 6.84
N SER A 200 9.27 27.97 7.25
CA SER A 200 8.38 27.16 6.44
C SER A 200 6.94 27.70 6.49
N HIS A 201 6.26 27.59 5.37
CA HIS A 201 4.87 27.95 5.21
C HIS A 201 4.01 26.71 4.88
N VAL A 202 2.71 26.82 5.20
CA VAL A 202 1.76 25.77 4.81
C VAL A 202 1.69 25.71 3.28
N ASN A 203 2.02 24.56 2.74
CA ASN A 203 1.95 24.26 1.31
C ASN A 203 0.89 23.20 1.05
N THR A 204 0.30 23.25 -0.11
CA THR A 204 -0.65 22.23 -0.59
C THR A 204 -0.23 21.71 -1.97
N VAL A 205 -0.33 20.39 -2.12
CA VAL A 205 -0.08 19.72 -3.40
C VAL A 205 -1.26 18.83 -3.71
N ASN A 206 -1.78 18.98 -4.93
CA ASN A 206 -2.80 18.11 -5.49
C ASN A 206 -2.12 17.04 -6.34
N THR A 207 -2.40 15.79 -6.08
CA THR A 207 -1.90 14.68 -6.87
C THR A 207 -3.05 13.83 -7.36
N THR A 208 -3.16 13.67 -8.67
CA THR A 208 -4.06 12.71 -9.32
C THR A 208 -3.26 11.55 -9.86
N VAL A 209 -3.68 10.34 -9.53
CA VAL A 209 -3.08 9.12 -10.09
C VAL A 209 -4.20 8.28 -10.70
N LEU A 210 -4.08 8.02 -12.00
CA LEU A 210 -4.92 7.06 -12.70
C LEU A 210 -4.08 5.82 -12.99
N HIS A 211 -4.59 4.67 -12.65
CA HIS A 211 -3.93 3.40 -12.86
C HIS A 211 -4.90 2.40 -13.47
N ASP A 212 -4.48 1.68 -14.48
CA ASP A 212 -5.21 0.59 -15.11
C ASP A 212 -4.25 -0.57 -15.40
N GLY A 213 -4.64 -1.77 -14.97
CA GLY A 213 -3.90 -2.99 -15.20
C GLY A 213 -4.83 -4.06 -15.74
N ALA A 214 -4.39 -4.78 -16.78
CA ALA A 214 -5.15 -5.86 -17.37
C ALA A 214 -4.28 -7.06 -17.69
N TYR A 215 -4.87 -8.24 -17.65
CA TYR A 215 -4.24 -9.42 -18.21
C TYR A 215 -5.25 -10.38 -18.81
N ILE A 216 -4.78 -11.16 -19.78
CA ILE A 216 -5.43 -12.34 -20.30
C ILE A 216 -4.50 -13.54 -20.15
N GLN A 217 -5.02 -14.63 -19.63
CA GLN A 217 -4.27 -15.85 -19.35
C GLN A 217 -4.98 -17.06 -19.94
N TYR A 218 -4.23 -17.91 -20.63
CA TYR A 218 -4.63 -19.24 -21.01
C TYR A 218 -3.93 -20.25 -20.12
N ASN A 219 -4.69 -21.12 -19.49
CA ASN A 219 -4.19 -22.16 -18.58
C ASN A 219 -4.84 -23.50 -18.92
N LYS A 220 -4.03 -24.42 -19.46
CA LYS A 220 -4.48 -25.76 -19.77
C LYS A 220 -3.41 -26.78 -19.40
N ASP A 221 -3.73 -27.65 -18.45
CA ASP A 221 -2.89 -28.77 -18.00
C ASP A 221 -1.44 -28.37 -17.71
N VAL A 222 -0.57 -28.60 -18.69
CA VAL A 222 0.89 -28.39 -18.59
C VAL A 222 1.35 -27.06 -19.16
N PHE A 223 0.46 -26.30 -19.79
CA PHE A 223 0.77 -25.07 -20.49
C PHE A 223 0.01 -23.88 -19.90
N ASN A 224 0.73 -22.83 -19.57
CA ASN A 224 0.18 -21.55 -19.13
C ASN A 224 0.88 -20.44 -19.91
N ILE A 225 0.10 -19.51 -20.46
CA ILE A 225 0.59 -18.28 -21.07
C ILE A 225 -0.27 -17.11 -20.61
N ARG A 226 0.38 -15.98 -20.30
CA ARG A 226 -0.27 -14.77 -19.84
C ARG A 226 0.32 -13.56 -20.53
N ALA A 227 -0.54 -12.75 -21.12
CA ALA A 227 -0.21 -11.40 -21.55
C ALA A 227 -0.78 -10.40 -20.57
N SER A 228 -0.01 -9.41 -20.17
CA SER A 228 -0.40 -8.37 -19.20
C SER A 228 0.09 -7.00 -19.63
N GLY A 229 -0.63 -5.99 -19.20
CA GLY A 229 -0.25 -4.58 -19.34
C GLY A 229 -0.71 -3.80 -18.14
N ASP A 230 0.01 -2.73 -17.85
CA ASP A 230 -0.24 -1.82 -16.73
C ASP A 230 0.14 -0.41 -17.18
N ILE A 231 -0.69 0.57 -16.83
CA ILE A 231 -0.45 1.97 -17.14
C ILE A 231 -0.80 2.81 -15.92
N ARG A 232 0.08 3.74 -15.58
CA ARG A 232 -0.10 4.67 -14.47
C ARG A 232 0.26 6.07 -14.91
N TRP A 233 -0.74 6.93 -14.91
CA TRP A 233 -0.55 8.36 -15.11
C TRP A 233 -0.60 9.08 -13.77
N ARG A 234 0.33 9.99 -13.56
CA ARG A 234 0.41 10.84 -12.37
C ARG A 234 0.52 12.29 -12.78
N HIS A 235 -0.38 13.09 -12.24
CA HIS A 235 -0.34 14.54 -12.35
C HIS A 235 -0.24 15.14 -10.95
N SER A 236 0.78 15.96 -10.69
CA SER A 236 0.97 16.63 -9.40
C SER A 236 1.23 18.10 -9.63
N GLU A 237 0.43 18.94 -8.97
CA GLU A 237 0.56 20.40 -8.99
C GLU A 237 0.61 20.97 -7.58
N GLY A 238 1.47 21.94 -7.34
CA GLY A 238 1.65 22.59 -6.04
C GLY A 238 1.35 24.09 -6.11
N ARG A 239 1.05 24.67 -4.94
CA ARG A 239 0.78 26.12 -4.84
C ARG A 239 2.01 26.98 -4.64
N MET A 240 3.11 26.41 -4.15
CA MET A 240 4.34 27.17 -3.95
C MET A 240 5.03 27.47 -5.28
N TYR A 241 5.69 28.63 -5.36
CA TYR A 241 6.17 29.27 -6.58
C TYR A 241 7.08 28.41 -7.46
N ASP A 242 7.89 27.53 -6.91
CA ASP A 242 8.85 26.71 -7.66
C ASP A 242 8.45 25.24 -7.76
N PHE A 243 7.17 24.93 -7.46
CA PHE A 243 6.69 23.58 -7.66
C PHE A 243 6.44 23.33 -9.14
N GLU A 244 7.41 22.71 -9.80
CA GLU A 244 7.23 22.29 -11.19
C GLU A 244 6.18 21.18 -11.26
N THR A 245 5.14 21.41 -12.06
CA THR A 245 4.10 20.42 -12.30
C THR A 245 4.70 19.13 -12.84
N LEU A 246 4.39 18.03 -12.19
CA LEU A 246 4.76 16.70 -12.66
C LEU A 246 3.61 16.11 -13.47
N ASP A 247 3.89 15.70 -14.69
CA ASP A 247 2.96 14.96 -15.55
C ASP A 247 3.67 13.71 -16.09
N ALA A 248 3.62 12.63 -15.32
CA ALA A 248 4.37 11.43 -15.57
C ALA A 248 3.48 10.26 -15.97
N LEU A 249 3.96 9.47 -16.89
CA LEU A 249 3.31 8.26 -17.41
C LEU A 249 4.28 7.08 -17.29
N ASP A 250 3.93 6.12 -16.45
CA ASP A 250 4.60 4.83 -16.34
C ASP A 250 3.72 3.76 -16.98
N PHE A 251 4.27 2.93 -17.84
CA PHE A 251 3.54 1.80 -18.39
C PHE A 251 4.43 0.60 -18.59
N ASN A 252 3.85 -0.57 -18.46
CA ASN A 252 4.53 -1.82 -18.78
C ASN A 252 3.60 -2.76 -19.54
N TYR A 253 4.20 -3.62 -20.33
CA TYR A 253 3.50 -4.72 -20.98
C TYR A 253 4.43 -5.93 -21.09
N GLY A 254 3.86 -7.10 -20.94
CA GLY A 254 4.68 -8.32 -20.90
C GLY A 254 3.94 -9.58 -21.27
N LEU A 255 4.76 -10.59 -21.53
CA LEU A 255 4.32 -11.95 -21.84
C LEU A 255 5.05 -12.92 -20.91
N SER A 256 4.31 -13.76 -20.21
CA SER A 256 4.88 -14.87 -19.45
C SER A 256 4.35 -16.20 -19.95
N ALA A 257 5.21 -17.22 -20.01
CA ALA A 257 4.86 -18.54 -20.40
C ALA A 257 5.47 -19.58 -19.46
N ARG A 258 4.73 -20.64 -19.21
CA ARG A 258 5.17 -21.81 -18.43
C ARG A 258 4.74 -23.08 -19.13
N TYR A 259 5.68 -23.99 -19.27
CA TYR A 259 5.43 -25.31 -19.84
C TYR A 259 6.06 -26.41 -18.99
N THR A 260 5.27 -27.40 -18.60
CA THR A 260 5.75 -28.58 -17.86
C THR A 260 5.78 -29.78 -18.77
N LEU A 261 6.96 -30.33 -19.02
CA LEU A 261 7.14 -31.53 -19.83
C LEU A 261 6.46 -32.73 -19.14
N PRO A 262 5.45 -33.37 -19.77
CA PRO A 262 4.63 -34.39 -19.10
C PRO A 262 5.39 -35.60 -18.58
N ARG A 263 6.43 -36.04 -19.32
CA ARG A 263 7.20 -37.25 -19.02
C ARG A 263 8.17 -37.05 -17.85
N ILE A 264 8.99 -36.01 -17.91
CA ILE A 264 10.08 -35.78 -16.94
C ILE A 264 9.72 -34.75 -15.86
N LYS A 265 8.53 -34.13 -15.97
CA LYS A 265 8.02 -33.12 -15.03
C LYS A 265 8.89 -31.86 -14.90
N THR A 266 9.84 -31.67 -15.82
CA THR A 266 10.62 -30.43 -15.89
C THR A 266 9.70 -29.28 -16.28
N THR A 267 9.76 -28.19 -15.53
CA THR A 267 9.01 -26.96 -15.81
C THR A 267 9.96 -25.89 -16.31
N LEU A 268 9.66 -25.37 -17.49
CA LEU A 268 10.29 -24.20 -18.07
C LEU A 268 9.37 -23.01 -17.85
N SER A 269 9.90 -21.88 -17.42
CA SER A 269 9.16 -20.63 -17.35
C SER A 269 10.02 -19.50 -17.90
N ALA A 270 9.39 -18.58 -18.60
CA ALA A 270 10.02 -17.35 -19.06
C ALA A 270 9.00 -16.21 -18.95
N ASP A 271 9.45 -15.03 -18.58
CA ASP A 271 8.71 -13.79 -18.63
C ASP A 271 9.55 -12.68 -19.26
N ALA A 272 8.92 -11.93 -20.12
CA ALA A 272 9.51 -10.79 -20.80
C ALA A 272 8.59 -9.59 -20.60
N THR A 273 9.11 -8.53 -20.01
CA THR A 273 8.33 -7.33 -19.71
C THR A 273 9.11 -6.09 -20.13
N MET A 274 8.45 -5.20 -20.86
CA MET A 274 8.93 -3.86 -21.15
C MET A 274 8.38 -2.91 -20.11
N TYR A 275 9.25 -2.16 -19.42
CA TYR A 275 8.91 -1.07 -18.52
C TYR A 275 9.30 0.25 -19.16
N SER A 276 8.38 1.17 -19.23
CA SER A 276 8.60 2.48 -19.85
C SER A 276 8.15 3.60 -18.93
N ARG A 277 8.95 4.66 -18.87
CA ARG A 277 8.67 5.85 -18.06
C ARG A 277 8.79 7.09 -18.92
N ARG A 278 7.86 8.03 -18.77
CA ARG A 278 7.78 9.28 -19.53
C ARG A 278 7.34 10.43 -18.64
N GLY A 279 7.70 11.67 -19.03
CA GLY A 279 7.23 12.89 -18.39
C GLY A 279 7.95 13.27 -17.10
N TYR A 280 9.05 12.61 -16.77
CA TYR A 280 9.89 13.01 -15.65
C TYR A 280 10.86 14.14 -16.06
N GLY A 281 11.11 15.08 -15.15
CA GLY A 281 12.00 16.23 -15.41
C GLY A 281 13.47 15.88 -15.67
N SER A 282 13.94 14.72 -15.19
CA SER A 282 15.27 14.18 -15.50
C SER A 282 15.19 13.17 -16.64
N SER A 283 16.08 13.31 -17.63
CA SER A 283 16.16 12.35 -18.74
C SER A 283 16.53 10.93 -18.29
N GLU A 284 17.26 10.80 -17.19
CA GLU A 284 17.67 9.51 -16.61
C GLU A 284 16.49 8.73 -16.03
N LEU A 285 15.37 9.39 -15.73
CA LEU A 285 14.15 8.78 -15.24
C LEU A 285 13.21 8.36 -16.37
N ASN A 286 13.41 8.86 -17.59
CA ASN A 286 12.62 8.51 -18.78
C ASN A 286 13.25 7.30 -19.49
N THR A 287 13.00 6.10 -18.98
CA THR A 287 13.68 4.87 -19.40
C THR A 287 12.75 3.92 -20.16
N ASP A 288 13.37 2.99 -20.91
CA ASP A 288 12.76 1.82 -21.50
C ASP A 288 13.59 0.61 -21.10
N ASP A 289 13.09 -0.16 -20.13
CA ASP A 289 13.81 -1.30 -19.57
C ASP A 289 13.13 -2.61 -20.01
N PHE A 290 13.77 -3.38 -20.89
CA PHE A 290 13.26 -4.69 -21.30
C PHE A 290 13.85 -5.79 -20.41
N VAL A 291 13.05 -6.28 -19.47
CA VAL A 291 13.46 -7.30 -18.50
C VAL A 291 13.05 -8.68 -18.96
N LEU A 292 14.04 -9.56 -19.10
CA LEU A 292 13.84 -10.97 -19.47
C LEU A 292 14.30 -11.88 -18.33
N ASN A 293 13.37 -12.65 -17.78
CA ASN A 293 13.64 -13.66 -16.76
C ASN A 293 13.33 -15.06 -17.30
N ALA A 294 14.08 -16.04 -16.82
CA ALA A 294 13.84 -17.43 -17.18
C ALA A 294 14.09 -18.36 -15.98
N SER A 295 13.36 -19.44 -15.91
CA SER A 295 13.61 -20.47 -14.89
C SER A 295 13.40 -21.88 -15.43
N LEU A 296 14.21 -22.81 -14.91
CA LEU A 296 14.15 -24.23 -15.13
C LEU A 296 13.99 -24.93 -13.79
N SER A 297 12.94 -25.70 -13.61
CA SER A 297 12.67 -26.44 -12.37
C SER A 297 12.52 -27.92 -12.66
N GLN A 298 13.31 -28.75 -11.97
CA GLN A 298 13.31 -30.20 -12.10
C GLN A 298 13.03 -30.86 -10.75
N PRO A 299 11.92 -31.60 -10.63
CA PRO A 299 11.70 -32.46 -9.47
C PRO A 299 12.47 -33.78 -9.58
N PHE A 300 13.10 -34.20 -8.48
CA PHE A 300 13.80 -35.46 -8.30
C PHE A 300 13.17 -36.25 -7.14
N CYS A 301 13.49 -37.52 -7.03
CA CYS A 301 13.07 -38.40 -5.91
C CYS A 301 11.54 -38.37 -5.69
N LYS A 302 10.74 -38.49 -6.75
CA LYS A 302 9.26 -38.40 -6.71
C LYS A 302 8.75 -37.08 -6.12
N GLY A 303 9.45 -35.96 -6.41
CA GLY A 303 9.09 -34.63 -5.94
C GLY A 303 9.60 -34.25 -4.54
N LYS A 304 10.38 -35.12 -3.89
CA LYS A 304 10.98 -34.78 -2.58
C LYS A 304 12.11 -33.77 -2.68
N LEU A 305 12.85 -33.77 -3.77
CA LEU A 305 13.91 -32.82 -4.06
C LEU A 305 13.54 -32.05 -5.32
N ILE A 306 13.57 -30.73 -5.28
CA ILE A 306 13.36 -29.86 -6.44
C ILE A 306 14.64 -29.04 -6.60
N ALA A 307 15.26 -29.14 -7.77
CA ALA A 307 16.31 -28.22 -8.19
C ALA A 307 15.70 -27.20 -9.16
N ARG A 308 15.95 -25.90 -8.92
CA ARG A 308 15.50 -24.82 -9.77
C ARG A 308 16.65 -23.86 -10.04
N ILE A 309 16.86 -23.56 -11.31
CA ILE A 309 17.76 -22.50 -11.75
C ILE A 309 16.86 -21.33 -12.18
N GLU A 310 17.13 -20.16 -11.65
CA GLU A 310 16.47 -18.91 -11.99
C GLU A 310 17.49 -17.91 -12.48
N ALA A 311 17.21 -17.30 -13.61
CA ALA A 311 17.98 -16.19 -14.17
C ALA A 311 17.10 -14.94 -14.21
N PHE A 312 17.55 -13.90 -13.54
CA PHE A 312 16.87 -12.62 -13.43
C PHE A 312 17.60 -11.59 -14.27
N ASP A 313 16.83 -10.77 -15.00
CA ASP A 313 17.31 -9.70 -15.87
C ASP A 313 18.50 -10.10 -16.75
N LEU A 314 18.26 -11.08 -17.61
CA LEU A 314 19.27 -11.63 -18.53
C LEU A 314 19.91 -10.59 -19.44
N LEU A 315 19.27 -9.44 -19.63
CA LEU A 315 19.70 -8.37 -20.54
C LEU A 315 20.31 -7.17 -19.82
N HIS A 316 20.35 -7.17 -18.47
CA HIS A 316 20.92 -6.09 -17.64
C HIS A 316 20.26 -4.71 -17.88
N GLN A 317 18.96 -4.65 -17.92
CA GLN A 317 18.26 -3.41 -18.25
C GLN A 317 17.40 -2.85 -17.11
N VAL A 318 17.38 -3.48 -15.93
CA VAL A 318 16.59 -2.98 -14.79
C VAL A 318 17.13 -1.65 -14.27
N SER A 319 16.29 -0.63 -14.30
CA SER A 319 16.55 0.66 -13.65
C SER A 319 16.37 0.55 -12.13
N SER A 320 17.30 1.14 -11.38
CA SER A 320 17.30 1.15 -9.91
C SER A 320 16.89 2.50 -9.31
N THR A 321 16.16 3.33 -10.06
CA THR A 321 15.75 4.67 -9.62
C THR A 321 14.29 4.68 -9.22
N GLN A 322 13.99 5.26 -8.05
CA GLN A 322 12.64 5.50 -7.55
C GLN A 322 12.38 7.00 -7.41
N TYR A 323 11.16 7.41 -7.74
CA TYR A 323 10.72 8.80 -7.68
C TYR A 323 9.47 8.96 -6.82
N SER A 324 9.44 9.98 -5.95
CA SER A 324 8.26 10.33 -5.16
C SER A 324 8.06 11.84 -5.10
N VAL A 325 6.79 12.26 -5.03
CA VAL A 325 6.36 13.66 -4.90
C VAL A 325 5.34 13.77 -3.78
N ASN A 326 5.51 14.77 -2.93
CA ASN A 326 4.56 15.13 -1.87
C ASN A 326 4.57 16.65 -1.64
N ALA A 327 3.83 17.15 -0.64
CA ALA A 327 3.75 18.57 -0.32
C ALA A 327 5.07 19.18 0.17
N GLN A 328 6.01 18.36 0.62
CA GLN A 328 7.34 18.81 1.04
C GLN A 328 8.31 19.00 -0.13
N GLY A 329 8.07 18.27 -1.24
CA GLY A 329 8.92 18.34 -2.42
C GLY A 329 9.00 17.05 -3.21
N ARG A 330 10.09 16.92 -3.96
CA ARG A 330 10.40 15.76 -4.80
C ARG A 330 11.58 15.00 -4.21
N THR A 331 11.53 13.68 -4.28
CA THR A 331 12.64 12.82 -3.86
C THR A 331 12.95 11.82 -4.95
N GLU A 332 14.19 11.79 -5.38
CA GLU A 332 14.75 10.78 -6.25
C GLU A 332 15.67 9.89 -5.42
N THR A 333 15.49 8.59 -5.53
CA THR A 333 16.27 7.61 -4.77
C THR A 333 16.91 6.62 -5.73
N TRP A 334 18.24 6.53 -5.70
CA TRP A 334 19.00 5.55 -6.46
C TRP A 334 19.41 4.40 -5.55
N TYR A 335 19.12 3.19 -6.00
CA TYR A 335 19.49 1.98 -5.28
C TYR A 335 20.63 1.27 -6.01
N ARG A 336 21.59 0.76 -5.28
CA ARG A 336 22.52 -0.24 -5.81
C ARG A 336 21.89 -1.62 -5.62
N SER A 337 21.11 -2.07 -6.58
CA SER A 337 20.59 -3.45 -6.61
C SER A 337 21.53 -4.35 -7.39
N LEU A 338 21.41 -5.67 -7.19
CA LEU A 338 22.03 -6.66 -8.08
C LEU A 338 21.31 -6.57 -9.43
N PRO A 339 21.97 -6.06 -10.49
CA PRO A 339 21.28 -5.79 -11.76
C PRO A 339 20.83 -7.06 -12.46
N HIS A 340 21.57 -8.15 -12.30
CA HIS A 340 21.23 -9.47 -12.82
C HIS A 340 21.85 -10.55 -11.96
N TYR A 341 21.24 -11.70 -11.92
CA TYR A 341 21.83 -12.86 -11.24
C TYR A 341 21.26 -14.17 -11.77
N VAL A 342 22.03 -15.24 -11.56
CA VAL A 342 21.56 -16.61 -11.74
C VAL A 342 21.65 -17.30 -10.37
N MET A 343 20.56 -17.91 -9.96
CA MET A 343 20.46 -18.56 -8.64
C MET A 343 20.05 -20.02 -8.81
N LEU A 344 20.70 -20.89 -8.06
CA LEU A 344 20.32 -22.28 -7.91
C LEU A 344 19.59 -22.47 -6.57
N HIS A 345 18.36 -22.94 -6.65
CA HIS A 345 17.56 -23.32 -5.49
C HIS A 345 17.49 -24.84 -5.39
N LEU A 346 17.78 -25.36 -4.21
CA LEU A 346 17.57 -26.77 -3.88
C LEU A 346 16.56 -26.85 -2.74
N VAL A 347 15.38 -27.36 -3.03
CA VAL A 347 14.28 -27.49 -2.06
C VAL A 347 14.05 -28.96 -1.76
N TYR A 348 14.26 -29.36 -0.52
CA TYR A 348 13.99 -30.71 -0.06
C TYR A 348 12.76 -30.74 0.85
N HIS A 349 11.74 -31.51 0.47
CA HIS A 349 10.52 -31.70 1.25
C HIS A 349 10.66 -32.87 2.20
N TRP A 350 10.89 -32.56 3.46
CA TRP A 350 10.93 -33.56 4.53
C TRP A 350 9.52 -33.77 5.10
N ASN A 351 8.77 -34.75 4.58
CA ASN A 351 7.51 -35.16 5.16
C ASN A 351 7.74 -36.30 6.18
N ARG A 352 7.72 -35.97 7.45
CA ARG A 352 7.61 -36.95 8.52
C ARG A 352 6.13 -37.19 8.78
N ASN A 353 5.55 -38.25 8.18
CA ASN A 353 4.21 -38.69 8.59
C ASN A 353 4.29 -39.05 10.07
N PRO A 354 3.50 -38.42 10.98
CA PRO A 354 3.37 -38.94 12.32
C PRO A 354 2.86 -40.40 12.18
N LYS A 355 3.57 -41.37 12.77
CA LYS A 355 3.01 -42.71 12.90
C LYS A 355 1.62 -42.54 13.50
N LYS A 356 0.58 -43.10 12.87
CA LYS A 356 -0.71 -43.29 13.50
C LYS A 356 -0.49 -44.02 14.81
N GLY A 357 -0.32 -43.28 15.89
CA GLY A 357 -0.41 -43.82 17.24
C GLY A 357 -1.87 -44.19 17.41
N GLY A 358 -2.14 -45.48 17.51
CA GLY A 358 -3.45 -45.93 17.92
C GLY A 358 -3.76 -45.31 19.27
N CYS A 359 -4.67 -44.34 19.32
CA CYS A 359 -5.34 -43.95 20.55
C CYS A 359 -6.34 -45.07 20.92
N SER A 360 -5.84 -46.10 21.59
CA SER A 360 -6.69 -46.90 22.48
C SER A 360 -6.49 -46.31 23.89
N GLY A 361 -7.35 -45.43 24.32
CA GLY A 361 -7.33 -44.84 25.65
C GLY A 361 -8.40 -43.78 25.79
N SER A 362 -9.47 -44.15 26.49
CA SER A 362 -10.50 -43.25 26.97
C SER A 362 -9.91 -42.03 27.67
N CYS A 363 -10.22 -40.81 27.14
CA CYS A 363 -9.99 -39.57 27.85
C CYS A 363 -10.97 -39.45 29.00
N PRO A 364 -10.59 -39.29 30.24
CA PRO A 364 -11.50 -38.85 31.30
C PRO A 364 -11.74 -37.36 31.13
N ILE A 365 -13.02 -37.02 31.15
CA ILE A 365 -13.55 -35.66 31.20
C ILE A 365 -13.22 -35.08 32.59
N PHE A 366 -12.52 -33.95 32.62
CA PHE A 366 -12.58 -32.99 33.71
C PHE A 366 -12.85 -31.60 33.15
#